data_adbcda0ba0a73ec7b7f3ef7e8858ff73
#
_entry.id   adbcda0ba0a73ec7b7f3ef7e8858ff73
#
_cell.length_a   1.000
_cell.length_b   1.000
_cell.length_c   1.000
_cell.angle_alpha   90.00
_cell.angle_beta   90.00
_cell.angle_gamma   90.00
#
_symmetry.space_group_name_H-M   'P 1'
#
loop_
_entity.id
_entity.type
_entity.pdbx_description
1 polymer ?
#
loop_
_entity_poly.entity_id
_entity_poly.type
_entity_poly.pdbx_seq_one_letter_code
_entity_poly.pdbx_strand_id
1 'polypeptide(L)'
;MIGQKVLGYCVEELIGRGSFATVYKVKKENESGTYVRALKRIIIPDEEQYRRIWNAMGHDKRKTDLYFQNVFEETMQEIQLMHAFTENGVKNVVACYENDVIRHMDPIQYEIYILMEYLTPLSDYICNHDLNVEELIDIGVQILDALEVCHANHIIHRDIKEANIFVTPNGIYKLGDFGVAAIQNEQRFVSSIKGTAGY
;
A
#
# COMPACT_ATOMS: atom_id res chain seq x y z
N MET A 1 15.37 -8.21 -8.42
CA MET A 1 14.08 -8.88 -8.16
C MET A 1 13.46 -9.53 -9.40
N ILE A 2 13.53 -8.91 -10.59
CA ILE A 2 12.97 -9.52 -11.83
C ILE A 2 13.56 -10.92 -12.04
N GLY A 3 12.71 -11.89 -12.34
CA GLY A 3 13.06 -13.32 -12.47
C GLY A 3 13.11 -14.11 -11.16
N GLN A 4 13.04 -13.46 -10.00
CA GLN A 4 13.00 -14.16 -8.70
C GLN A 4 11.57 -14.63 -8.37
N LYS A 5 11.46 -15.63 -7.50
CA LYS A 5 10.18 -16.06 -6.94
C LYS A 5 9.97 -15.49 -5.54
N VAL A 6 8.82 -14.85 -5.32
CA VAL A 6 8.38 -14.32 -4.03
C VAL A 6 6.94 -14.76 -3.80
N LEU A 7 6.61 -15.27 -2.62
CA LEU A 7 5.28 -15.81 -2.29
C LEU A 7 4.74 -16.79 -3.36
N GLY A 8 5.64 -17.57 -3.98
CA GLY A 8 5.28 -18.53 -5.02
C GLY A 8 5.02 -17.93 -6.42
N TYR A 9 5.14 -16.61 -6.59
CA TYR A 9 5.00 -15.90 -7.85
C TYR A 9 6.34 -15.51 -8.44
N CYS A 10 6.48 -15.55 -9.78
CA CYS A 10 7.63 -15.04 -10.51
C CYS A 10 7.48 -13.53 -10.72
N VAL A 11 8.51 -12.76 -10.38
CA VAL A 11 8.52 -11.30 -10.58
C VAL A 11 8.85 -11.00 -12.04
N GLU A 12 7.91 -10.39 -12.77
CA GLU A 12 8.04 -10.13 -14.20
C GLU A 12 8.54 -8.71 -14.50
N GLU A 13 7.90 -7.71 -13.90
CA GLU A 13 8.04 -6.31 -14.29
C GLU A 13 7.94 -5.38 -13.10
N LEU A 14 8.69 -4.27 -13.12
CA LEU A 14 8.52 -3.14 -12.20
C LEU A 14 7.41 -2.23 -12.74
N ILE A 15 6.31 -2.07 -12.00
CA ILE A 15 5.14 -1.29 -12.43
C ILE A 15 4.94 0.01 -11.63
N GLY A 16 5.65 0.16 -10.50
CA GLY A 16 5.55 1.39 -9.70
C GLY A 16 6.74 1.55 -8.76
N ARG A 17 7.11 2.81 -8.50
CA ARG A 17 8.12 3.17 -7.51
C ARG A 17 7.65 4.38 -6.74
N GLY A 18 7.41 4.21 -5.44
CA GLY A 18 7.16 5.28 -4.47
C GLY A 18 8.39 5.58 -3.61
N SER A 19 8.23 6.50 -2.67
CA SER A 19 9.30 6.92 -1.76
C SER A 19 9.81 5.79 -0.85
N PHE A 20 8.94 4.84 -0.50
CA PHE A 20 9.24 3.78 0.49
C PHE A 20 8.93 2.38 -0.02
N ALA A 21 8.37 2.27 -1.22
CA ALA A 21 7.92 1.01 -1.77
C ALA A 21 8.19 0.91 -3.27
N THR A 22 8.37 -0.32 -3.71
CA THR A 22 8.39 -0.67 -5.13
C THR A 22 7.29 -1.68 -5.40
N VAL A 23 6.59 -1.54 -6.52
CA VAL A 23 5.51 -2.43 -6.93
C VAL A 23 5.88 -3.17 -8.19
N TYR A 24 5.70 -4.47 -8.19
CA TYR A 24 6.01 -5.36 -9.30
C TYR A 24 4.77 -6.09 -9.76
N LYS A 25 4.66 -6.30 -11.06
CA LYS A 25 3.77 -7.30 -11.63
C LYS A 25 4.38 -8.68 -11.42
N VAL A 26 3.59 -9.60 -10.87
CA VAL A 26 4.03 -10.97 -10.60
C VAL A 26 3.05 -11.97 -11.18
N LYS A 27 3.58 -13.13 -11.58
CA LYS A 27 2.80 -14.19 -12.24
C LYS A 27 3.06 -15.54 -11.60
N LYS A 28 2.00 -16.33 -11.46
CA LYS A 28 2.06 -17.73 -11.06
C LYS A 28 1.25 -18.57 -12.03
N GLU A 29 1.85 -19.65 -12.51
CA GLU A 29 1.19 -20.65 -13.34
C GLU A 29 1.14 -21.98 -12.59
N ASN A 30 -0.01 -22.61 -12.62
CA ASN A 30 -0.23 -23.95 -12.11
C ASN A 30 -1.32 -24.66 -12.92
N GLU A 31 -1.67 -25.88 -12.54
CA GLU A 31 -2.69 -26.69 -13.23
C GLU A 31 -4.07 -26.03 -13.28
N SER A 32 -4.38 -25.11 -12.34
CA SER A 32 -5.66 -24.39 -12.28
C SER A 32 -5.67 -23.12 -13.14
N GLY A 33 -4.51 -22.68 -13.69
CA GLY A 33 -4.42 -21.54 -14.58
C GLY A 33 -3.29 -20.56 -14.28
N THR A 34 -3.41 -19.37 -14.86
CA THR A 34 -2.47 -18.27 -14.73
C THR A 34 -3.04 -17.21 -13.79
N TYR A 35 -2.27 -16.83 -12.80
CA TYR A 35 -2.61 -15.79 -11.82
C TYR A 35 -1.65 -14.62 -11.93
N VAL A 36 -2.17 -13.44 -12.19
CA VAL A 36 -1.41 -12.18 -12.20
C VAL A 36 -1.77 -11.37 -10.96
N ARG A 37 -0.75 -10.82 -10.28
CA ARG A 37 -0.89 -10.04 -9.04
C ARG A 37 0.06 -8.85 -9.06
N ALA A 38 -0.18 -7.91 -8.15
CA ALA A 38 0.78 -6.87 -7.80
C ALA A 38 1.51 -7.29 -6.52
N LEU A 39 2.83 -7.14 -6.52
CA LEU A 39 3.69 -7.38 -5.35
C LEU A 39 4.28 -6.06 -4.92
N LYS A 40 3.82 -5.52 -3.80
CA LYS A 40 4.41 -4.34 -3.17
C LYS A 40 5.53 -4.78 -2.23
N ARG A 41 6.73 -4.23 -2.44
CA ARG A 41 7.91 -4.43 -1.58
C ARG A 41 8.20 -3.15 -0.85
N ILE A 42 8.24 -3.20 0.48
CA ILE A 42 8.56 -2.09 1.36
C ILE A 42 9.86 -2.43 2.10
N ILE A 43 10.78 -1.47 2.22
CA ILE A 43 12.00 -1.61 3.01
C ILE A 43 11.98 -0.53 4.10
N ILE A 44 12.10 -0.93 5.36
CA ILE A 44 12.07 -0.05 6.53
C ILE A 44 13.27 -0.37 7.42
N PRO A 45 14.21 0.54 7.60
CA PRO A 45 14.47 1.71 6.75
C PRO A 45 15.18 1.36 5.45
N ASP A 46 15.09 2.24 4.46
CA ASP A 46 16.10 2.32 3.42
C ASP A 46 17.33 3.11 3.92
N GLU A 47 18.40 3.16 3.13
CA GLU A 47 19.66 3.80 3.53
C GLU A 47 19.51 5.31 3.80
N GLU A 48 18.67 6.01 3.01
CA GLU A 48 18.46 7.44 3.15
C GLU A 48 17.63 7.76 4.40
N GLN A 49 16.57 6.99 4.63
CA GLN A 49 15.75 7.07 5.83
C GLN A 49 16.57 6.83 7.09
N TYR A 50 17.40 5.75 7.09
CA TYR A 50 18.26 5.45 8.23
C TYR A 50 19.18 6.62 8.56
N ARG A 51 19.88 7.16 7.55
CA ARG A 51 20.81 8.28 7.73
C ARG A 51 20.11 9.52 8.28
N ARG A 52 18.92 9.86 7.74
CA ARG A 52 18.14 11.02 8.18
C ARG A 52 17.70 10.89 9.64
N ILE A 53 17.14 9.74 10.02
CA ILE A 53 16.65 9.50 11.40
C ILE A 53 17.81 9.35 12.37
N TRP A 54 18.89 8.68 11.99
CA TRP A 54 20.12 8.59 12.76
C TRP A 54 20.66 9.97 13.16
N ASN A 55 20.74 10.90 12.22
CA ASN A 55 21.15 12.27 12.49
C ASN A 55 20.15 13.01 13.40
N ALA A 56 18.86 12.88 13.15
CA ALA A 56 17.80 13.50 13.95
C ALA A 56 17.77 12.98 15.40
N MET A 57 18.12 11.71 15.61
CA MET A 57 18.19 11.06 16.93
C MET A 57 19.53 11.29 17.66
N GLY A 58 20.41 12.17 17.12
CA GLY A 58 21.71 12.48 17.73
C GLY A 58 22.67 11.30 17.75
N HIS A 59 22.62 10.43 16.73
CA HIS A 59 23.43 9.21 16.59
C HIS A 59 23.18 8.17 17.70
N ASP A 60 22.00 8.19 18.31
CA ASP A 60 21.56 7.22 19.33
C ASP A 60 20.95 5.99 18.67
N LYS A 61 21.69 4.85 18.69
CA LYS A 61 21.24 3.59 18.06
C LYS A 61 19.91 3.12 18.65
N ARG A 62 19.72 3.18 19.96
CA ARG A 62 18.52 2.68 20.63
C ARG A 62 17.28 3.46 20.24
N LYS A 63 17.39 4.80 20.16
CA LYS A 63 16.28 5.66 19.72
C LYS A 63 15.96 5.46 18.25
N THR A 64 16.98 5.30 17.41
CA THR A 64 16.83 5.04 15.99
C THR A 64 16.14 3.69 15.74
N ASP A 65 16.61 2.64 16.40
CA ASP A 65 16.02 1.30 16.28
C ASP A 65 14.55 1.28 16.75
N LEU A 66 14.26 1.93 17.89
CA LEU A 66 12.89 2.06 18.40
C LEU A 66 11.97 2.82 17.43
N TYR A 67 12.47 3.88 16.80
CA TYR A 67 11.72 4.61 15.79
C TYR A 67 11.30 3.71 14.63
N PHE A 68 12.25 2.93 14.07
CA PHE A 68 11.95 2.05 12.94
C PHE A 68 11.12 0.84 13.32
N GLN A 69 11.25 0.36 14.55
CA GLN A 69 10.34 -0.65 15.08
C GLN A 69 8.90 -0.14 15.13
N ASN A 70 8.67 1.08 15.60
CA ASN A 70 7.33 1.67 15.61
C ASN A 70 6.76 1.85 14.18
N VAL A 71 7.59 2.32 13.23
CA VAL A 71 7.18 2.43 11.81
C VAL A 71 6.80 1.06 11.22
N PHE A 72 7.56 0.02 11.57
CA PHE A 72 7.24 -1.35 11.15
C PHE A 72 5.91 -1.82 11.77
N GLU A 73 5.69 -1.62 13.05
CA GLU A 73 4.45 -2.00 13.73
C GLU A 73 3.23 -1.29 13.15
N GLU A 74 3.33 0.01 12.84
CA GLU A 74 2.30 0.78 12.15
C GLU A 74 2.01 0.20 10.75
N THR A 75 3.04 -0.14 10.00
CA THR A 75 2.90 -0.77 8.67
C THR A 75 2.21 -2.13 8.76
N MET A 76 2.54 -2.93 9.77
CA MET A 76 1.90 -4.24 9.97
C MET A 76 0.42 -4.13 10.36
N GLN A 77 0.06 -3.12 11.17
CA GLN A 77 -1.36 -2.84 11.49
C GLN A 77 -2.16 -2.49 10.23
N GLU A 78 -1.57 -1.70 9.33
CA GLU A 78 -2.19 -1.36 8.04
C GLU A 78 -2.42 -2.59 7.16
N ILE A 79 -1.41 -3.47 7.05
CA ILE A 79 -1.53 -4.72 6.29
C ILE A 79 -2.63 -5.60 6.86
N GLN A 80 -2.71 -5.76 8.19
CA GLN A 80 -3.76 -6.53 8.85
C GLN A 80 -5.16 -6.00 8.52
N LEU A 81 -5.29 -4.69 8.44
CA LEU A 81 -6.53 -4.04 8.07
C LEU A 81 -6.94 -4.30 6.62
N MET A 82 -5.98 -4.23 5.69
CA MET A 82 -6.22 -4.57 4.28
C MET A 82 -6.66 -6.04 4.12
N HIS A 83 -6.08 -6.96 4.90
CA HIS A 83 -6.53 -8.34 4.97
C HIS A 83 -7.97 -8.45 5.46
N ALA A 84 -8.31 -7.77 6.56
CA ALA A 84 -9.66 -7.77 7.11
C ALA A 84 -10.69 -7.25 6.09
N PHE A 85 -10.39 -6.19 5.34
CA PHE A 85 -11.25 -5.70 4.27
C PHE A 85 -11.43 -6.75 3.15
N THR A 86 -10.37 -7.44 2.78
CA THR A 86 -10.43 -8.50 1.77
C THR A 86 -11.28 -9.67 2.24
N GLU A 87 -11.10 -10.16 3.46
CA GLU A 87 -11.85 -11.26 4.07
C GLU A 87 -13.34 -10.91 4.23
N ASN A 88 -13.66 -9.68 4.57
CA ASN A 88 -15.04 -9.19 4.68
C ASN A 88 -15.67 -8.83 3.31
N GLY A 89 -14.98 -9.05 2.21
CA GLY A 89 -15.50 -8.84 0.85
C GLY A 89 -15.79 -7.37 0.51
N VAL A 90 -15.02 -6.43 1.08
CA VAL A 90 -15.15 -4.99 0.75
C VAL A 90 -14.77 -4.77 -0.70
N LYS A 91 -15.75 -4.37 -1.53
CA LYS A 91 -15.60 -4.34 -2.99
C LYS A 91 -14.72 -3.22 -3.48
N ASN A 92 -14.86 -2.02 -2.89
CA ASN A 92 -14.23 -0.79 -3.38
C ASN A 92 -12.88 -0.51 -2.71
N VAL A 93 -12.25 -1.51 -2.10
CA VAL A 93 -10.87 -1.49 -1.59
C VAL A 93 -10.05 -2.51 -2.35
N VAL A 94 -8.77 -2.17 -2.65
CA VAL A 94 -7.84 -3.10 -3.31
C VAL A 94 -7.61 -4.30 -2.41
N ALA A 95 -7.81 -5.51 -2.94
CA ALA A 95 -7.67 -6.74 -2.16
C ALA A 95 -6.18 -7.04 -1.85
N CYS A 96 -5.93 -7.44 -0.60
CA CYS A 96 -4.64 -7.93 -0.11
C CYS A 96 -4.76 -9.43 0.19
N TYR A 97 -3.97 -10.26 -0.47
CA TYR A 97 -4.11 -11.73 -0.40
C TYR A 97 -3.14 -12.38 0.58
N GLU A 98 -1.90 -11.93 0.60
CA GLU A 98 -0.82 -12.54 1.37
C GLU A 98 0.28 -11.53 1.65
N ASN A 99 1.01 -11.69 2.74
CA ASN A 99 2.22 -10.92 3.00
C ASN A 99 3.31 -11.79 3.62
N ASP A 100 4.56 -11.36 3.46
CA ASP A 100 5.74 -11.96 4.11
C ASP A 100 6.67 -10.88 4.63
N VAL A 101 7.46 -11.19 5.66
CA VAL A 101 8.37 -10.25 6.31
C VAL A 101 9.72 -10.89 6.56
N ILE A 102 10.76 -10.30 5.99
CA ILE A 102 12.15 -10.63 6.29
C ILE A 102 12.69 -9.59 7.29
N ARG A 103 13.23 -10.05 8.40
CA ARG A 103 13.78 -9.19 9.46
C ARG A 103 15.29 -9.32 9.53
N HIS A 104 15.97 -8.18 9.45
CA HIS A 104 17.41 -8.07 9.72
C HIS A 104 17.60 -7.33 11.05
N MET A 105 18.42 -7.84 11.93
CA MET A 105 18.53 -7.31 13.30
C MET A 105 19.73 -6.38 13.50
N ASP A 106 20.75 -6.48 12.66
CA ASP A 106 21.93 -5.60 12.76
C ASP A 106 22.55 -5.36 11.36
N PRO A 107 22.38 -4.16 10.75
CA PRO A 107 21.48 -3.09 11.22
C PRO A 107 20.02 -3.50 11.14
N ILE A 108 19.18 -2.86 11.96
CA ILE A 108 17.73 -3.13 11.92
C ILE A 108 17.15 -2.76 10.58
N GLN A 109 16.50 -3.72 9.94
CA GLN A 109 15.80 -3.51 8.66
C GLN A 109 14.68 -4.54 8.52
N TYR A 110 13.55 -4.09 8.01
CA TYR A 110 12.41 -4.92 7.69
C TYR A 110 12.15 -4.85 6.19
N GLU A 111 12.06 -6.00 5.55
CA GLU A 111 11.66 -6.11 4.16
C GLU A 111 10.31 -6.80 4.11
N ILE A 112 9.28 -6.07 3.67
CA ILE A 112 7.89 -6.51 3.70
C ILE A 112 7.43 -6.69 2.26
N TYR A 113 6.85 -7.84 1.97
CA TYR A 113 6.22 -8.18 0.71
C TYR A 113 4.71 -8.31 0.91
N ILE A 114 3.93 -7.64 0.05
CA ILE A 114 2.47 -7.67 0.09
C ILE A 114 1.96 -8.06 -1.28
N LEU A 115 1.24 -9.18 -1.36
CA LEU A 115 0.61 -9.66 -2.57
C LEU A 115 -0.81 -9.10 -2.67
N MET A 116 -1.06 -8.31 -3.72
CA MET A 116 -2.31 -7.56 -3.89
C MET A 116 -2.95 -7.86 -5.25
N GLU A 117 -4.18 -7.43 -5.40
CA GLU A 117 -4.89 -7.40 -6.67
C GLU A 117 -4.12 -6.55 -7.70
N TYR A 118 -3.95 -7.09 -8.92
CA TYR A 118 -3.32 -6.37 -10.03
C TYR A 118 -4.38 -5.61 -10.80
N LEU A 119 -4.31 -4.28 -10.77
CA LEU A 119 -5.30 -3.37 -11.31
C LEU A 119 -4.63 -2.25 -12.09
N THR A 120 -5.41 -1.55 -12.92
CA THR A 120 -4.97 -0.37 -13.65
C THR A 120 -5.17 0.87 -12.77
N PRO A 121 -4.14 1.71 -12.53
CA PRO A 121 -4.34 3.00 -11.86
C PRO A 121 -5.31 3.89 -12.64
N LEU A 122 -6.12 4.68 -11.95
CA LEU A 122 -7.06 5.61 -12.60
C LEU A 122 -6.31 6.63 -13.46
N SER A 123 -5.13 7.08 -13.03
CA SER A 123 -4.26 7.96 -13.83
C SER A 123 -3.95 7.39 -15.23
N ASP A 124 -3.66 6.09 -15.31
CA ASP A 124 -3.35 5.43 -16.57
C ASP A 124 -4.63 5.16 -17.38
N TYR A 125 -5.73 4.88 -16.69
CA TYR A 125 -7.03 4.67 -17.31
C TYR A 125 -7.51 5.92 -18.03
N ILE A 126 -7.48 7.09 -17.38
CA ILE A 126 -7.94 8.36 -17.97
C ILE A 126 -7.04 8.87 -19.12
N CYS A 127 -5.76 8.45 -19.18
CA CYS A 127 -4.90 8.76 -20.33
C CYS A 127 -5.38 8.10 -21.62
N ASN A 128 -6.18 7.04 -21.53
CA ASN A 128 -6.62 6.25 -22.68
C ASN A 128 -8.16 6.24 -22.85
N HIS A 129 -8.90 6.91 -21.95
CA HIS A 129 -10.36 6.93 -21.93
C HIS A 129 -10.88 8.32 -21.58
N ASP A 130 -11.75 8.88 -22.41
CA ASP A 130 -12.47 10.09 -22.09
C ASP A 130 -13.61 9.75 -21.13
N LEU A 131 -13.55 10.24 -19.91
CA LEU A 131 -14.59 10.04 -18.91
C LEU A 131 -15.79 10.96 -19.20
N ASN A 132 -16.98 10.41 -19.23
CA ASN A 132 -18.21 11.18 -19.24
C ASN A 132 -18.67 11.52 -17.81
N VAL A 133 -19.70 12.35 -17.70
CA VAL A 133 -20.22 12.82 -16.39
C VAL A 133 -20.76 11.66 -15.54
N GLU A 134 -21.38 10.66 -16.15
CA GLU A 134 -21.94 9.52 -15.45
C GLU A 134 -20.83 8.67 -14.83
N GLU A 135 -19.74 8.42 -15.56
CA GLU A 135 -18.56 7.72 -15.06
C GLU A 135 -17.87 8.47 -13.92
N LEU A 136 -17.77 9.81 -14.01
CA LEU A 136 -17.21 10.63 -12.94
C LEU A 136 -18.04 10.54 -11.64
N ILE A 137 -19.37 10.52 -11.77
CA ILE A 137 -20.28 10.33 -10.64
C ILE A 137 -20.09 8.93 -10.06
N ASP A 138 -20.00 7.90 -10.91
CA ASP A 138 -19.83 6.52 -10.48
C ASP A 138 -18.50 6.30 -9.76
N ILE A 139 -17.39 6.88 -10.24
CA ILE A 139 -16.10 6.90 -9.54
C ILE A 139 -16.29 7.52 -8.15
N GLY A 140 -16.94 8.69 -8.08
CA GLY A 140 -17.18 9.40 -6.82
C GLY A 140 -17.97 8.55 -5.83
N VAL A 141 -19.07 7.94 -6.24
CA VAL A 141 -19.90 7.08 -5.39
C VAL A 141 -19.10 5.88 -4.88
N GLN A 142 -18.41 5.15 -5.75
CA GLN A 142 -17.66 3.95 -5.36
C GLN A 142 -16.48 4.26 -4.42
N ILE A 143 -15.83 5.42 -4.57
CA ILE A 143 -14.78 5.83 -3.63
C ILE A 143 -15.38 6.28 -2.29
N LEU A 144 -16.55 6.91 -2.29
CA LEU A 144 -17.28 7.22 -1.04
C LEU A 144 -17.70 5.95 -0.29
N ASP A 145 -18.14 4.90 -0.99
CA ASP A 145 -18.44 3.59 -0.38
C ASP A 145 -17.19 2.99 0.29
N ALA A 146 -16.01 3.07 -0.36
CA ALA A 146 -14.74 2.65 0.25
C ALA A 146 -14.43 3.47 1.52
N LEU A 147 -14.62 4.79 1.46
CA LEU A 147 -14.36 5.69 2.59
C LEU A 147 -15.33 5.48 3.75
N GLU A 148 -16.62 5.16 3.47
CA GLU A 148 -17.59 4.82 4.49
C GLU A 148 -17.11 3.62 5.31
N VAL A 149 -16.65 2.55 4.65
CA VAL A 149 -16.09 1.37 5.33
C VAL A 149 -14.83 1.73 6.13
N CYS A 150 -13.94 2.56 5.57
CA CYS A 150 -12.75 3.03 6.28
C CYS A 150 -13.14 3.79 7.55
N HIS A 151 -14.03 4.75 7.44
CA HIS A 151 -14.47 5.60 8.58
C HIS A 151 -15.23 4.80 9.66
N ALA A 152 -16.05 3.82 9.26
CA ALA A 152 -16.70 2.90 10.19
C ALA A 152 -15.70 2.07 11.01
N ASN A 153 -14.49 1.86 10.47
CA ASN A 153 -13.37 1.18 11.13
C ASN A 153 -12.33 2.16 11.72
N HIS A 154 -12.69 3.43 11.87
CA HIS A 154 -11.84 4.51 12.44
C HIS A 154 -10.54 4.77 11.64
N ILE A 155 -10.59 4.62 10.31
CA ILE A 155 -9.46 4.82 9.42
C ILE A 155 -9.66 6.08 8.59
N ILE A 156 -8.62 6.90 8.49
CA ILE A 156 -8.55 8.03 7.58
C ILE A 156 -7.46 7.72 6.54
N HIS A 157 -7.80 7.70 5.25
CA HIS A 157 -6.89 7.33 4.17
C HIS A 157 -5.73 8.33 3.99
N ARG A 158 -5.98 9.64 4.07
CA ARG A 158 -5.03 10.77 4.02
C ARG A 158 -4.29 11.00 2.69
N ASP A 159 -4.45 10.12 1.70
CA ASP A 159 -3.77 10.25 0.41
C ASP A 159 -4.67 9.84 -0.76
N ILE A 160 -5.89 10.45 -0.82
CA ILE A 160 -6.83 10.18 -1.91
C ILE A 160 -6.39 11.00 -3.11
N LYS A 161 -6.03 10.30 -4.18
CA LYS A 161 -5.62 10.86 -5.48
C LYS A 161 -5.81 9.81 -6.57
N GLU A 162 -5.83 10.21 -7.84
CA GLU A 162 -6.03 9.30 -8.98
C GLU A 162 -5.00 8.16 -9.04
N ALA A 163 -3.78 8.39 -8.58
CA ALA A 163 -2.74 7.35 -8.54
C ALA A 163 -3.02 6.25 -7.50
N ASN A 164 -3.89 6.51 -6.51
CA ASN A 164 -4.29 5.58 -5.45
C ASN A 164 -5.71 5.05 -5.65
N ILE A 165 -6.35 5.40 -6.76
CA ILE A 165 -7.61 4.82 -7.22
C ILE A 165 -7.28 3.89 -8.37
N PHE A 166 -7.88 2.72 -8.37
CA PHE A 166 -7.64 1.67 -9.35
C PHE A 166 -8.95 1.24 -9.99
N VAL A 167 -8.89 0.77 -11.24
CA VAL A 167 -10.05 0.25 -11.95
C VAL A 167 -9.84 -1.21 -12.32
N THR A 168 -10.86 -2.02 -12.05
CA THR A 168 -10.90 -3.42 -12.47
C THR A 168 -11.30 -3.53 -13.96
N PRO A 169 -11.01 -4.67 -14.63
CA PRO A 169 -11.49 -4.90 -16.01
C PRO A 169 -13.02 -4.81 -16.18
N ASN A 170 -13.77 -4.95 -15.08
CA ASN A 170 -15.24 -4.89 -15.09
C ASN A 170 -15.79 -3.50 -14.69
N GLY A 171 -14.94 -2.47 -14.64
CA GLY A 171 -15.36 -1.09 -14.33
C GLY A 171 -15.65 -0.82 -12.84
N ILE A 172 -15.13 -1.63 -11.92
CA ILE A 172 -15.24 -1.35 -10.49
C ILE A 172 -14.04 -0.51 -10.06
N TYR A 173 -14.31 0.61 -9.40
CA TYR A 173 -13.28 1.50 -8.87
C TYR A 173 -12.95 1.12 -7.42
N LYS A 174 -11.66 1.10 -7.11
CA LYS A 174 -11.14 0.65 -5.83
C LYS A 174 -10.12 1.63 -5.28
N LEU A 175 -10.23 1.93 -3.99
CA LEU A 175 -9.25 2.70 -3.25
C LEU A 175 -8.12 1.78 -2.77
N GLY A 176 -6.88 2.18 -2.99
CA GLY A 176 -5.70 1.45 -2.56
C GLY A 176 -4.63 2.36 -1.99
N ASP A 177 -3.50 1.79 -1.61
CA ASP A 177 -2.34 2.47 -1.02
C ASP A 177 -2.66 3.21 0.29
N PHE A 178 -3.01 2.45 1.33
CA PHE A 178 -3.25 2.93 2.68
C PHE A 178 -1.97 3.33 3.44
N GLY A 179 -0.82 3.47 2.75
CA GLY A 179 0.52 3.71 3.31
C GLY A 179 0.70 4.97 4.15
N VAL A 180 -0.34 5.78 4.31
CA VAL A 180 -0.42 6.92 5.23
C VAL A 180 -1.73 6.92 6.03
N ALA A 181 -2.52 5.85 5.92
CA ALA A 181 -3.72 5.68 6.73
C ALA A 181 -3.34 5.62 8.22
N ALA A 182 -4.14 6.22 9.08
CA ALA A 182 -3.96 6.15 10.51
C ALA A 182 -5.26 5.74 11.18
N ILE A 183 -5.16 4.79 12.09
CA ILE A 183 -6.26 4.45 13.00
C ILE A 183 -6.50 5.65 13.91
N GLN A 184 -7.73 6.15 13.98
CA GLN A 184 -8.13 7.20 14.92
C GLN A 184 -8.15 6.63 16.36
N ASN A 185 -6.98 6.60 17.00
CA ASN A 185 -6.92 6.47 18.45
C ASN A 185 -6.83 7.86 19.06
N GLU A 186 -7.68 8.19 20.02
CA GLU A 186 -7.76 9.51 20.68
C GLU A 186 -6.41 10.02 21.23
N GLN A 187 -5.44 9.14 21.45
CA GLN A 187 -4.11 9.48 21.95
C GLN A 187 -3.05 9.76 20.85
N ARG A 188 -3.33 9.51 19.57
CA ARG A 188 -2.35 9.67 18.45
C ARG A 188 -2.60 10.88 17.55
N PHE A 189 -3.56 11.72 17.86
CA PHE A 189 -3.97 12.87 17.03
C PHE A 189 -2.87 13.95 16.84
N VAL A 190 -1.77 13.88 17.58
CA VAL A 190 -0.75 14.95 17.63
C VAL A 190 0.52 14.66 16.81
N SER A 191 0.77 13.43 16.35
CA SER A 191 2.11 13.06 15.84
C SER A 191 2.26 12.76 14.35
N SER A 192 1.21 12.77 13.54
CA SER A 192 1.37 12.44 12.10
C SER A 192 0.67 13.42 11.16
N ILE A 193 1.30 14.58 10.95
CA ILE A 193 1.07 15.37 9.73
C ILE A 193 1.98 14.75 8.65
N LYS A 194 1.53 13.67 8.01
CA LYS A 194 2.12 13.14 6.78
C LYS A 194 1.02 13.16 5.72
N GLY A 195 0.92 14.24 4.98
CA GLY A 195 0.15 14.34 3.75
C GLY A 195 1.12 14.42 2.57
N THR A 196 0.67 14.07 1.38
CA THR A 196 1.37 14.40 0.14
C THR A 196 1.53 15.92 0.09
N ALA A 197 2.77 16.44 0.13
CA ALA A 197 3.02 17.86 -0.05
C ALA A 197 2.75 18.20 -1.52
N GLY A 198 1.69 18.94 -1.77
CA GLY A 198 1.42 19.55 -3.07
C GLY A 198 0.05 19.25 -3.67
N TYR A 199 -0.95 19.89 -3.18
CA TYR A 199 -2.10 20.39 -3.92
C TYR A 199 -2.21 21.89 -3.65
#